data_e35807364cedf17490bcb5d732171177
#
_entry.id   e35807364cedf17490bcb5d732171177
#
_cell.length_a   1.000
_cell.length_b   1.000
_cell.length_c   1.000
_cell.angle_alpha   90.00
_cell.angle_beta   90.00
_cell.angle_gamma   90.00
#
_symmetry.space_group_name_H-M   'P 1'
#
loop_
_entity.id
_entity.type
_entity.pdbx_description
1 polymer ?
#
loop_
_entity_poly.entity_id
_entity_poly.type
_entity_poly.pdbx_seq_one_letter_code
_entity_poly.pdbx_strand_id
1 'polypeptide(L)'
;MKINLKKLLSLLFICVMLTSLLPMEALAASSNFTVAMKEPADNNLEIGETVSIPVVVGHTEGVTSYNSFDMRFTYDASILELTSTTISGMSVTVSKGTVRVLRYGSDLAVGKTAFTLTFKAIKSGETTIRAAAAKVGIRETAQEKDAADAVILNDVPLKVTADTYKINVADTSGGTVTVSPKESQAGTRVEIKVTPKSGYEMKTLTVTDANGKNVSVNTDNNGKYSFVMPESDVTIKVLFGVKSTTAADQSNPKTGDDFGLAAWNATAIISLAVLTILILNKKKCHWL
;
A
#
# COMPACT_ATOMS: atom_id res chain seq x y z
N MET A 1 8.07 -33.83 -13.13
CA MET A 1 8.37 -32.87 -12.04
C MET A 1 8.99 -31.62 -12.68
N LYS A 2 8.19 -30.55 -12.91
CA LYS A 2 8.70 -29.32 -13.55
C LYS A 2 9.36 -28.45 -12.48
N ILE A 3 10.68 -28.39 -12.51
CA ILE A 3 11.46 -27.53 -11.61
C ILE A 3 11.22 -26.09 -12.05
N ASN A 4 10.74 -25.26 -11.13
CA ASN A 4 10.40 -23.85 -11.40
C ASN A 4 11.69 -23.05 -11.60
N LEU A 5 11.98 -22.65 -12.84
CA LEU A 5 13.21 -21.99 -13.27
C LEU A 5 13.52 -20.72 -12.44
N LYS A 6 12.48 -20.03 -11.93
CA LYS A 6 12.64 -18.85 -11.05
C LYS A 6 13.23 -19.19 -9.68
N LYS A 7 12.89 -20.38 -9.13
CA LYS A 7 13.49 -20.87 -7.87
C LYS A 7 14.92 -21.34 -8.07
N LEU A 8 15.24 -21.90 -9.22
CA LEU A 8 16.60 -22.30 -9.55
C LEU A 8 17.52 -21.09 -9.76
N LEU A 9 17.02 -20.03 -10.40
CA LEU A 9 17.74 -18.77 -10.60
C LEU A 9 17.99 -18.03 -9.28
N SER A 10 17.03 -18.05 -8.35
CA SER A 10 17.17 -17.49 -7.00
C SER A 10 18.23 -18.24 -6.20
N LEU A 11 18.26 -19.56 -6.27
CA LEU A 11 19.26 -20.38 -5.60
C LEU A 11 20.68 -20.17 -6.15
N LEU A 12 20.79 -19.97 -7.48
CA LEU A 12 22.08 -19.70 -8.14
C LEU A 12 22.61 -18.28 -7.79
N PHE A 13 21.70 -17.29 -7.64
CA PHE A 13 22.09 -15.94 -7.25
C PHE A 13 22.58 -15.86 -5.79
N ILE A 14 22.01 -16.67 -4.90
CA ILE A 14 22.46 -16.81 -3.51
C ILE A 14 23.84 -17.46 -3.44
N CYS A 15 24.15 -18.42 -4.29
CA CYS A 15 25.46 -19.09 -4.33
C CYS A 15 26.57 -18.19 -4.91
N VAL A 16 26.26 -17.30 -5.86
CA VAL A 16 27.24 -16.39 -6.48
C VAL A 16 27.56 -15.19 -5.58
N MET A 17 26.63 -14.75 -4.72
CA MET A 17 26.89 -13.69 -3.73
C MET A 17 27.75 -14.18 -2.55
N LEU A 18 27.88 -15.50 -2.33
CA LEU A 18 28.70 -16.03 -1.24
C LEU A 18 30.21 -16.08 -1.59
N THR A 19 30.62 -15.77 -2.83
CA THR A 19 32.00 -15.84 -3.27
C THR A 19 32.63 -14.50 -3.67
N SER A 20 31.91 -13.37 -3.57
CA SER A 20 32.49 -12.06 -3.85
C SER A 20 33.23 -11.51 -2.63
N LEU A 21 34.51 -11.73 -2.58
CA LEU A 21 35.55 -10.93 -1.91
C LEU A 21 35.09 -10.09 -0.72
N LEU A 22 35.16 -10.67 0.45
CA LEU A 22 35.37 -9.87 1.67
C LEU A 22 36.76 -9.26 1.56
N PRO A 23 36.91 -7.93 1.66
CA PRO A 23 38.23 -7.35 1.87
C PRO A 23 38.72 -7.85 3.21
N MET A 24 39.80 -8.64 3.17
CA MET A 24 40.49 -9.19 4.33
C MET A 24 41.41 -8.10 4.88
N GLU A 25 40.83 -7.00 5.37
CA GLU A 25 41.60 -5.98 6.08
C GLU A 25 40.87 -5.48 7.31
N ALA A 26 41.52 -5.59 8.42
CA ALA A 26 41.21 -5.24 9.80
C ALA A 26 40.65 -6.38 10.65
N LEU A 27 41.44 -7.38 10.89
CA LEU A 27 41.29 -8.26 12.03
C LEU A 27 41.79 -7.52 13.31
N ALA A 28 41.06 -6.46 13.69
CA ALA A 28 41.16 -5.93 15.05
C ALA A 28 40.37 -6.90 15.93
N ALA A 29 40.98 -7.40 17.00
CA ALA A 29 40.50 -8.35 18.00
C ALA A 29 39.00 -8.65 17.92
N SER A 30 38.57 -9.43 16.94
CA SER A 30 37.19 -9.77 16.73
C SER A 30 36.77 -10.72 17.82
N SER A 31 35.72 -10.41 18.53
CA SER A 31 35.01 -11.43 19.28
C SER A 31 34.64 -12.50 18.27
N ASN A 32 34.89 -13.76 18.59
CA ASN A 32 34.44 -14.87 17.71
C ASN A 32 32.93 -15.01 17.67
N PHE A 33 32.18 -14.01 18.16
CA PHE A 33 30.72 -13.93 18.05
C PHE A 33 30.27 -13.37 16.71
N THR A 34 29.22 -13.95 16.21
CA THR A 34 28.52 -13.48 15.00
C THR A 34 27.07 -13.15 15.34
N VAL A 35 26.48 -12.19 14.61
CA VAL A 35 25.06 -11.85 14.71
C VAL A 35 24.45 -11.96 13.33
N ALA A 36 23.42 -12.78 13.21
CA ALA A 36 22.66 -12.99 11.99
C ALA A 36 21.18 -12.68 12.22
N MET A 37 20.54 -12.05 11.26
CA MET A 37 19.08 -11.93 11.17
C MET A 37 18.57 -13.02 10.23
N LYS A 38 17.59 -13.81 10.66
CA LYS A 38 16.94 -14.78 9.77
C LYS A 38 16.06 -14.05 8.78
N GLU A 39 16.31 -14.26 7.50
CA GLU A 39 15.45 -13.76 6.46
C GLU A 39 14.06 -14.43 6.53
N PRO A 40 12.97 -13.67 6.31
CA PRO A 40 11.65 -14.25 6.19
C PRO A 40 11.54 -15.12 4.94
N ALA A 41 10.54 -15.99 4.89
CA ALA A 41 10.29 -16.86 3.73
C ALA A 41 9.89 -16.06 2.48
N ASP A 42 9.26 -14.91 2.67
CA ASP A 42 8.94 -13.93 1.64
C ASP A 42 9.36 -12.53 2.13
N ASN A 43 10.10 -11.83 1.29
CA ASN A 43 10.55 -10.45 1.52
C ASN A 43 9.57 -9.41 0.96
N ASN A 44 8.49 -9.84 0.30
CA ASN A 44 7.41 -8.98 -0.16
C ASN A 44 6.28 -8.97 0.88
N LEU A 45 5.88 -7.80 1.28
CA LEU A 45 4.82 -7.55 2.25
C LEU A 45 3.75 -6.66 1.61
N GLU A 46 2.51 -6.83 2.01
CA GLU A 46 1.45 -5.86 1.75
C GLU A 46 1.36 -4.86 2.91
N ILE A 47 0.83 -3.67 2.64
CA ILE A 47 0.58 -2.70 3.72
C ILE A 47 -0.38 -3.34 4.74
N GLY A 48 -0.01 -3.26 6.02
CA GLY A 48 -0.75 -3.85 7.13
C GLY A 48 -0.22 -5.19 7.60
N GLU A 49 0.53 -5.91 6.76
CA GLU A 49 1.15 -7.18 7.14
C GLU A 49 2.30 -7.00 8.13
N THR A 50 2.57 -8.07 8.86
CA THR A 50 3.67 -8.12 9.83
C THR A 50 4.72 -9.13 9.43
N VAL A 51 5.97 -8.78 9.66
CA VAL A 51 7.13 -9.65 9.46
C VAL A 51 7.91 -9.80 10.75
N SER A 52 8.32 -11.03 11.05
CA SER A 52 9.13 -11.35 12.22
C SER A 52 10.53 -11.72 11.80
N ILE A 53 11.52 -11.03 12.35
CA ILE A 53 12.93 -11.21 12.06
C ILE A 53 13.65 -11.76 13.32
N PRO A 54 13.87 -13.08 13.39
CA PRO A 54 14.64 -13.68 14.47
C PRO A 54 16.10 -13.28 14.38
N VAL A 55 16.69 -12.86 15.51
CA VAL A 55 18.11 -12.54 15.64
C VAL A 55 18.80 -13.70 16.34
N VAL A 56 19.88 -14.20 15.73
CA VAL A 56 20.66 -15.34 16.21
C VAL A 56 22.07 -14.88 16.51
N VAL A 57 22.59 -15.29 17.67
CA VAL A 57 24.00 -15.11 18.02
C VAL A 57 24.74 -16.42 17.77
N GLY A 58 25.73 -16.40 16.90
CA GLY A 58 26.65 -17.49 16.62
C GLY A 58 28.00 -17.27 17.27
N HIS A 59 28.84 -18.31 17.29
CA HIS A 59 30.26 -18.26 17.69
C HIS A 59 31.09 -19.22 16.84
N THR A 60 32.29 -18.81 16.46
CA THR A 60 33.15 -19.61 15.56
C THR A 60 33.99 -20.63 16.26
N GLU A 61 34.20 -20.54 17.59
CA GLU A 61 35.16 -21.38 18.35
C GLU A 61 34.55 -21.89 19.66
N GLY A 62 33.78 -22.96 19.62
CA GLY A 62 33.49 -23.80 20.80
C GLY A 62 32.75 -23.17 21.99
N VAL A 63 32.42 -21.89 21.96
CA VAL A 63 31.60 -21.25 23.00
C VAL A 63 30.15 -21.66 22.80
N THR A 64 29.52 -22.15 23.86
CA THR A 64 28.15 -22.70 23.80
C THR A 64 27.09 -21.74 24.34
N SER A 65 27.50 -20.70 25.09
CA SER A 65 26.60 -19.74 25.69
C SER A 65 27.17 -18.34 25.76
N TYR A 66 26.31 -17.34 25.93
CA TYR A 66 26.60 -15.93 26.18
C TYR A 66 25.52 -15.37 27.11
N ASN A 67 25.79 -14.28 27.82
CA ASN A 67 24.85 -13.75 28.82
C ASN A 67 24.60 -12.23 28.74
N SER A 68 25.34 -11.56 27.88
CA SER A 68 25.17 -10.12 27.67
C SER A 68 25.29 -9.74 26.19
N PHE A 69 24.53 -8.74 25.78
CA PHE A 69 24.70 -8.09 24.49
C PHE A 69 24.14 -6.66 24.47
N ASP A 70 24.67 -5.84 23.58
CA ASP A 70 24.16 -4.52 23.19
C ASP A 70 24.11 -4.47 21.66
N MET A 71 22.92 -4.48 21.09
CA MET A 71 22.72 -4.51 19.65
C MET A 71 21.88 -3.34 19.20
N ARG A 72 22.24 -2.76 18.04
CA ARG A 72 21.48 -1.70 17.39
C ARG A 72 21.08 -2.13 16.00
N PHE A 73 19.82 -1.86 15.67
CA PHE A 73 19.26 -2.11 14.37
C PHE A 73 18.68 -0.82 13.80
N THR A 74 18.78 -0.65 12.49
CA THR A 74 18.20 0.47 11.78
C THR A 74 17.21 -0.02 10.74
N TYR A 75 16.15 0.75 10.53
CA TYR A 75 15.10 0.50 9.54
C TYR A 75 14.46 1.83 9.12
N ASP A 76 13.75 1.85 8.00
CA ASP A 76 12.99 3.03 7.59
C ASP A 76 11.65 3.09 8.33
N ALA A 77 11.56 3.98 9.32
CA ALA A 77 10.35 4.19 10.12
C ALA A 77 9.19 4.86 9.35
N SER A 78 9.41 5.31 8.11
CA SER A 78 8.34 5.77 7.23
C SER A 78 7.67 4.62 6.48
N ILE A 79 8.31 3.43 6.41
CA ILE A 79 7.83 2.24 5.70
C ILE A 79 7.42 1.14 6.68
N LEU A 80 8.17 0.99 7.79
CA LEU A 80 7.95 -0.04 8.79
C LEU A 80 7.70 0.55 10.17
N GLU A 81 6.82 -0.06 10.92
CA GLU A 81 6.58 0.21 12.34
C GLU A 81 7.02 -1.00 13.18
N LEU A 82 7.88 -0.80 14.18
CA LEU A 82 8.23 -1.88 15.13
C LEU A 82 7.04 -2.10 16.09
N THR A 83 6.40 -3.26 16.02
CA THR A 83 5.17 -3.58 16.77
C THR A 83 5.43 -4.36 18.05
N SER A 84 6.54 -5.11 18.15
CA SER A 84 6.88 -5.88 19.34
C SER A 84 8.22 -5.45 19.90
N THR A 85 8.17 -4.91 21.12
CA THR A 85 9.35 -4.56 21.93
C THR A 85 9.45 -5.47 23.15
N THR A 86 8.55 -6.46 23.28
CA THR A 86 8.47 -7.32 24.48
C THR A 86 9.42 -8.50 24.33
N ILE A 87 10.65 -8.26 24.73
CA ILE A 87 11.67 -9.31 24.82
C ILE A 87 11.93 -9.50 26.31
N SER A 88 11.48 -10.62 26.86
CA SER A 88 11.59 -10.93 28.29
C SER A 88 13.04 -10.82 28.76
N GLY A 89 13.28 -10.05 29.83
CA GLY A 89 14.62 -9.86 30.41
C GLY A 89 15.54 -8.96 29.60
N MET A 90 15.01 -8.15 28.67
CA MET A 90 15.80 -7.23 27.84
C MET A 90 15.28 -5.79 27.96
N SER A 91 16.18 -4.82 27.82
CA SER A 91 15.82 -3.41 27.70
C SER A 91 15.81 -3.02 26.22
N VAL A 92 14.67 -2.51 25.73
CA VAL A 92 14.51 -2.09 24.35
C VAL A 92 14.26 -0.58 24.30
N THR A 93 15.03 0.12 23.49
CA THR A 93 14.86 1.55 23.23
C THR A 93 14.66 1.77 21.74
N VAL A 94 13.57 2.46 21.37
CA VAL A 94 13.23 2.76 19.98
C VAL A 94 13.25 4.27 19.77
N SER A 95 13.94 4.72 18.74
CA SER A 95 13.99 6.14 18.36
C SER A 95 14.25 6.28 16.86
N LYS A 96 13.33 6.95 16.16
CA LYS A 96 13.49 7.37 14.74
C LYS A 96 14.10 6.32 13.82
N GLY A 97 13.53 5.12 13.76
CA GLY A 97 14.05 4.05 12.89
C GLY A 97 15.29 3.34 13.42
N THR A 98 15.62 3.54 14.69
CA THR A 98 16.68 2.81 15.39
C THR A 98 16.10 2.03 16.55
N VAL A 99 16.47 0.76 16.67
CA VAL A 99 16.15 -0.10 17.81
C VAL A 99 17.44 -0.49 18.50
N ARG A 100 17.55 -0.23 19.80
CA ARG A 100 18.62 -0.75 20.64
C ARG A 100 18.07 -1.81 21.56
N VAL A 101 18.67 -2.98 21.57
CA VAL A 101 18.31 -4.10 22.45
C VAL A 101 19.52 -4.40 23.34
N LEU A 102 19.30 -4.25 24.64
CA LEU A 102 20.32 -4.46 25.65
C LEU A 102 19.89 -5.59 26.58
N ARG A 103 20.78 -6.52 26.87
CA ARG A 103 20.56 -7.61 27.82
C ARG A 103 21.74 -7.86 28.72
N TYR A 104 21.41 -8.13 29.99
CA TYR A 104 22.28 -8.74 30.97
C TYR A 104 21.48 -9.80 31.73
N GLY A 105 21.99 -10.99 31.94
CA GLY A 105 21.27 -11.98 32.68
C GLY A 105 21.84 -13.40 32.60
N SER A 106 20.93 -14.37 32.68
CA SER A 106 21.28 -15.79 32.55
C SER A 106 21.80 -16.13 31.16
N ASP A 107 22.55 -17.21 31.07
CA ASP A 107 23.12 -17.69 29.81
C ASP A 107 22.06 -17.98 28.74
N LEU A 108 22.36 -17.58 27.51
CA LEU A 108 21.65 -17.95 26.31
C LEU A 108 22.53 -18.87 25.47
N ALA A 109 21.92 -19.86 24.83
CA ALA A 109 22.62 -20.79 23.98
C ALA A 109 23.03 -20.15 22.64
N VAL A 110 24.23 -20.33 22.23
CA VAL A 110 24.74 -19.98 20.89
C VAL A 110 23.96 -20.77 19.82
N GLY A 111 23.72 -20.17 18.68
CA GLY A 111 22.99 -20.79 17.56
C GLY A 111 21.47 -20.83 17.72
N LYS A 112 20.93 -20.35 18.85
CA LYS A 112 19.48 -20.18 19.05
C LYS A 112 19.06 -18.75 18.84
N THR A 113 17.75 -18.56 18.58
CA THR A 113 17.15 -17.23 18.49
C THR A 113 17.31 -16.51 19.85
N ALA A 114 18.03 -15.40 19.84
CA ALA A 114 18.22 -14.55 21.01
C ALA A 114 16.92 -13.76 21.30
N PHE A 115 16.34 -13.18 20.28
CA PHE A 115 15.09 -12.45 20.29
C PHE A 115 14.55 -12.30 18.86
N THR A 116 13.33 -11.77 18.73
CA THR A 116 12.69 -11.50 17.45
C THR A 116 12.24 -10.04 17.39
N LEU A 117 12.57 -9.37 16.30
CA LEU A 117 12.02 -8.07 15.96
C LEU A 117 10.81 -8.30 15.07
N THR A 118 9.65 -7.70 15.41
CA THR A 118 8.43 -7.80 14.60
C THR A 118 8.06 -6.42 14.10
N PHE A 119 7.96 -6.29 12.78
CA PHE A 119 7.62 -5.05 12.11
C PHE A 119 6.29 -5.19 11.41
N LYS A 120 5.52 -4.09 11.35
CA LYS A 120 4.33 -3.93 10.53
C LYS A 120 4.66 -3.02 9.35
N ALA A 121 4.27 -3.42 8.16
CA ALA A 121 4.35 -2.60 6.96
C ALA A 121 3.30 -1.48 7.00
N ILE A 122 3.71 -0.22 6.92
CA ILE A 122 2.81 0.95 7.04
C ILE A 122 2.75 1.80 5.78
N LYS A 123 3.71 1.63 4.86
CA LYS A 123 3.76 2.36 3.59
C LYS A 123 4.52 1.55 2.56
N SER A 124 4.10 1.64 1.30
CA SER A 124 4.80 0.99 0.18
C SER A 124 6.18 1.60 -0.07
N GLY A 125 7.12 0.75 -0.43
CA GLY A 125 8.51 1.12 -0.72
C GLY A 125 9.47 -0.04 -0.49
N GLU A 126 10.74 0.18 -0.81
CA GLU A 126 11.83 -0.75 -0.50
C GLU A 126 12.58 -0.26 0.73
N THR A 127 12.89 -1.16 1.63
CA THR A 127 13.61 -0.88 2.86
C THR A 127 14.53 -2.03 3.23
N THR A 128 15.46 -1.79 4.14
CA THR A 128 16.37 -2.82 4.62
C THR A 128 16.51 -2.68 6.12
N ILE A 129 16.30 -3.78 6.83
CA ILE A 129 16.63 -3.85 8.26
C ILE A 129 18.11 -4.22 8.37
N ARG A 130 18.86 -3.40 9.10
CA ARG A 130 20.31 -3.54 9.26
C ARG A 130 20.69 -3.64 10.72
N ALA A 131 21.59 -4.55 11.03
CA ALA A 131 22.29 -4.51 12.30
C ALA A 131 23.42 -3.47 12.20
N ALA A 132 23.25 -2.32 12.86
CA ALA A 132 24.20 -1.21 12.78
C ALA A 132 25.39 -1.38 13.74
N ALA A 133 25.19 -2.10 14.84
CA ALA A 133 26.25 -2.46 15.80
C ALA A 133 25.77 -3.65 16.64
N ALA A 134 26.70 -4.50 17.01
CA ALA A 134 26.45 -5.62 17.91
C ALA A 134 27.67 -5.86 18.80
N LYS A 135 27.48 -5.84 20.11
CA LYS A 135 28.45 -6.28 21.10
C LYS A 135 27.87 -7.47 21.84
N VAL A 136 28.66 -8.54 21.96
CA VAL A 136 28.26 -9.76 22.68
C VAL A 136 29.36 -10.13 23.68
N GLY A 137 28.97 -10.56 24.87
CA GLY A 137 29.89 -10.88 25.95
C GLY A 137 29.52 -12.11 26.76
N ILE A 138 30.53 -12.72 27.32
CA ILE A 138 30.42 -13.75 28.36
C ILE A 138 30.84 -13.10 29.67
N ARG A 139 29.95 -13.12 30.64
CA ARG A 139 30.22 -12.63 31.98
C ARG A 139 30.63 -13.81 32.86
N GLU A 140 31.90 -13.97 33.13
CA GLU A 140 32.38 -15.07 33.98
C GLU A 140 32.32 -14.76 35.48
N THR A 141 32.32 -13.48 35.85
CA THR A 141 32.21 -13.01 37.24
C THR A 141 31.68 -11.58 37.31
N ALA A 142 31.51 -10.98 38.49
CA ALA A 142 31.03 -9.60 38.68
C ALA A 142 31.92 -8.51 38.04
N GLN A 143 33.07 -8.87 37.48
CA GLN A 143 33.91 -7.98 36.67
C GLN A 143 33.53 -8.14 35.20
N GLU A 144 33.11 -7.08 34.61
CA GLU A 144 32.75 -6.95 33.20
C GLU A 144 33.99 -7.20 32.34
N LYS A 145 34.07 -8.38 31.73
CA LYS A 145 34.98 -8.58 30.61
C LYS A 145 34.31 -7.97 29.40
N ASP A 146 34.95 -6.98 28.80
CA ASP A 146 34.39 -6.12 27.75
C ASP A 146 33.64 -6.95 26.70
N ALA A 147 32.34 -6.63 26.52
CA ALA A 147 31.59 -7.15 25.40
C ALA A 147 32.28 -6.69 24.10
N ALA A 148 32.77 -7.63 23.32
CA ALA A 148 33.53 -7.35 22.11
C ALA A 148 32.60 -7.20 20.93
N ASP A 149 33.03 -6.46 19.91
CA ASP A 149 32.26 -6.27 18.69
C ASP A 149 32.05 -7.61 17.98
N ALA A 150 30.80 -7.98 17.73
CA ALA A 150 30.42 -9.17 17.00
C ALA A 150 30.38 -8.90 15.48
N VAL A 151 30.70 -9.91 14.69
CA VAL A 151 30.63 -9.84 13.24
C VAL A 151 29.15 -9.90 12.81
N ILE A 152 28.68 -8.89 12.11
CA ILE A 152 27.32 -8.84 11.52
C ILE A 152 27.37 -9.58 10.19
N LEU A 153 26.52 -10.60 10.01
CA LEU A 153 26.57 -11.48 8.86
C LEU A 153 25.68 -11.03 7.69
N ASN A 154 24.56 -10.38 7.96
CA ASN A 154 23.62 -10.02 6.90
C ASN A 154 22.70 -8.85 7.27
N ASP A 155 22.16 -8.22 6.22
CA ASP A 155 21.02 -7.31 6.26
C ASP A 155 19.76 -8.05 5.77
N VAL A 156 18.57 -7.54 6.08
CA VAL A 156 17.29 -8.10 5.60
C VAL A 156 16.59 -7.07 4.73
N PRO A 157 16.66 -7.20 3.39
CA PRO A 157 15.91 -6.36 2.48
C PRO A 157 14.43 -6.77 2.48
N LEU A 158 13.53 -5.77 2.46
CA LEU A 158 12.09 -5.96 2.39
C LEU A 158 11.51 -5.03 1.33
N LYS A 159 10.47 -5.51 0.65
CA LYS A 159 9.68 -4.73 -0.29
C LYS A 159 8.24 -4.70 0.18
N VAL A 160 7.72 -3.50 0.43
CA VAL A 160 6.32 -3.30 0.79
C VAL A 160 5.55 -2.83 -0.44
N THR A 161 4.50 -3.54 -0.79
CA THR A 161 3.57 -3.21 -1.87
C THR A 161 2.26 -2.70 -1.29
N ALA A 162 1.60 -1.82 -2.02
CA ALA A 162 0.23 -1.43 -1.72
C ALA A 162 -0.69 -2.05 -2.77
N ASP A 163 -1.90 -2.39 -2.36
CA ASP A 163 -2.93 -2.81 -3.27
C ASP A 163 -3.20 -1.75 -4.33
N THR A 164 -3.39 -2.20 -5.55
CA THR A 164 -3.86 -1.37 -6.65
C THR A 164 -5.27 -1.79 -7.03
N TYR A 165 -6.11 -0.81 -7.27
CA TYR A 165 -7.50 -0.98 -7.64
C TYR A 165 -7.72 -0.50 -9.07
N LYS A 166 -8.59 -1.21 -9.80
CA LYS A 166 -8.89 -0.93 -11.21
C LYS A 166 -9.85 0.23 -11.36
N ILE A 167 -9.66 0.97 -12.45
CA ILE A 167 -10.51 2.08 -12.83
C ILE A 167 -11.19 1.72 -14.16
N ASN A 168 -12.45 1.33 -14.07
CA ASN A 168 -13.27 0.95 -15.20
C ASN A 168 -14.01 2.16 -15.74
N VAL A 169 -14.03 2.32 -17.07
CA VAL A 169 -14.86 3.33 -17.73
C VAL A 169 -15.99 2.60 -18.43
N ALA A 170 -17.23 2.90 -18.04
CA ALA A 170 -18.41 2.34 -18.68
C ALA A 170 -18.53 2.87 -20.13
N ASP A 171 -19.13 2.05 -20.99
CA ASP A 171 -19.38 2.44 -22.38
C ASP A 171 -20.14 3.75 -22.46
N THR A 172 -19.69 4.65 -23.32
CA THR A 172 -20.27 5.99 -23.48
C THR A 172 -20.58 6.26 -24.96
N SER A 173 -21.75 6.84 -25.22
CA SER A 173 -22.11 7.39 -26.53
C SER A 173 -22.10 8.91 -26.45
N GLY A 174 -21.70 9.59 -27.53
CA GLY A 174 -21.68 11.06 -27.59
C GLY A 174 -20.38 11.72 -27.13
N GLY A 175 -19.38 10.96 -26.68
CA GLY A 175 -18.08 11.49 -26.28
C GLY A 175 -17.05 10.40 -26.02
N THR A 176 -15.88 10.79 -25.54
CA THR A 176 -14.83 9.90 -25.04
C THR A 176 -14.45 10.28 -23.62
N VAL A 177 -14.15 9.26 -22.83
CA VAL A 177 -13.66 9.40 -21.46
C VAL A 177 -12.33 8.69 -21.38
N THR A 178 -11.30 9.37 -20.91
CA THR A 178 -9.99 8.76 -20.68
C THR A 178 -9.55 9.00 -19.24
N VAL A 179 -8.93 8.00 -18.67
CA VAL A 179 -8.37 8.03 -17.31
C VAL A 179 -6.94 7.51 -17.36
N SER A 180 -6.09 8.11 -16.57
CA SER A 180 -4.70 7.69 -16.40
C SER A 180 -4.25 7.95 -14.96
N PRO A 181 -3.68 6.94 -14.30
CA PRO A 181 -3.52 5.53 -14.71
C PRO A 181 -4.85 4.75 -14.74
N LYS A 182 -4.83 3.51 -15.28
CA LYS A 182 -5.98 2.59 -15.26
C LYS A 182 -6.12 1.80 -13.98
N GLU A 183 -5.08 1.82 -13.16
CA GLU A 183 -5.02 1.21 -11.83
C GLU A 183 -4.28 2.17 -10.90
N SER A 184 -4.67 2.25 -9.65
CA SER A 184 -4.06 3.15 -8.68
C SER A 184 -4.23 2.63 -7.27
N GLN A 185 -3.31 3.03 -6.39
CA GLN A 185 -3.40 2.77 -4.95
C GLN A 185 -4.50 3.64 -4.33
N ALA A 186 -5.10 3.15 -3.24
CA ALA A 186 -6.02 3.94 -2.43
C ALA A 186 -5.37 5.27 -1.99
N GLY A 187 -6.17 6.32 -1.90
CA GLY A 187 -5.70 7.67 -1.54
C GLY A 187 -5.04 8.45 -2.67
N THR A 188 -4.74 7.83 -3.82
CA THR A 188 -4.13 8.52 -4.97
C THR A 188 -5.18 9.35 -5.71
N ARG A 189 -4.79 10.57 -6.11
CA ARG A 189 -5.62 11.42 -6.97
C ARG A 189 -5.55 10.92 -8.41
N VAL A 190 -6.71 10.63 -8.99
CA VAL A 190 -6.87 10.17 -10.38
C VAL A 190 -7.54 11.27 -11.20
N GLU A 191 -6.99 11.57 -12.37
CA GLU A 191 -7.56 12.57 -13.29
C GLU A 191 -8.44 11.90 -14.34
N ILE A 192 -9.59 12.54 -14.64
CA ILE A 192 -10.53 12.13 -15.68
C ILE A 192 -10.57 13.20 -16.75
N LYS A 193 -10.31 12.81 -18.00
CA LYS A 193 -10.50 13.67 -19.16
C LYS A 193 -11.77 13.27 -19.91
N VAL A 194 -12.71 14.18 -20.00
CA VAL A 194 -13.96 14.01 -20.73
C VAL A 194 -13.91 14.88 -22.01
N THR A 195 -14.18 14.28 -23.15
CA THR A 195 -14.19 14.96 -24.45
C THR A 195 -15.48 14.68 -25.18
N PRO A 196 -16.48 15.60 -25.15
CA PRO A 196 -17.71 15.45 -25.91
C PRO A 196 -17.43 15.47 -27.42
N LYS A 197 -18.20 14.70 -28.20
CA LYS A 197 -18.24 14.81 -29.66
C LYS A 197 -18.90 16.12 -30.09
N SER A 198 -18.65 16.52 -31.35
CA SER A 198 -19.34 17.68 -31.93
C SER A 198 -20.85 17.56 -31.79
N GLY A 199 -21.51 18.61 -31.30
CA GLY A 199 -22.94 18.64 -31.04
C GLY A 199 -23.40 17.99 -29.73
N TYR A 200 -22.48 17.48 -28.91
CA TYR A 200 -22.76 16.90 -27.58
C TYR A 200 -22.15 17.72 -26.46
N GLU A 201 -22.71 17.58 -25.28
CA GLU A 201 -22.15 18.11 -24.04
C GLU A 201 -22.25 17.05 -22.94
N MET A 202 -21.41 17.11 -21.95
CA MET A 202 -21.49 16.25 -20.78
C MET A 202 -22.70 16.67 -19.92
N LYS A 203 -23.56 15.74 -19.58
CA LYS A 203 -24.70 15.98 -18.69
C LYS A 203 -24.40 15.54 -17.26
N THR A 204 -23.81 14.36 -17.09
CA THR A 204 -23.44 13.84 -15.76
C THR A 204 -22.14 13.08 -15.84
N LEU A 205 -21.37 13.16 -14.75
CA LEU A 205 -20.19 12.34 -14.47
C LEU A 205 -20.37 11.75 -13.07
N THR A 206 -20.37 10.43 -12.98
CA THR A 206 -20.43 9.72 -11.70
C THR A 206 -19.28 8.72 -11.61
N VAL A 207 -18.74 8.59 -10.42
CA VAL A 207 -17.76 7.57 -10.06
C VAL A 207 -18.35 6.76 -8.91
N THR A 208 -18.41 5.44 -9.06
CA THR A 208 -18.93 4.54 -8.02
C THR A 208 -17.88 3.52 -7.65
N ASP A 209 -17.82 3.16 -6.38
CA ASP A 209 -17.00 2.06 -5.90
C ASP A 209 -17.61 0.68 -6.24
N ALA A 210 -16.93 -0.41 -5.88
CA ALA A 210 -17.39 -1.79 -6.14
C ALA A 210 -18.72 -2.12 -5.43
N ASN A 211 -19.07 -1.38 -4.36
CA ASN A 211 -20.34 -1.53 -3.62
C ASN A 211 -21.46 -0.63 -4.17
N GLY A 212 -21.20 0.12 -5.25
CA GLY A 212 -22.15 1.07 -5.84
C GLY A 212 -22.28 2.40 -5.10
N LYS A 213 -21.42 2.68 -4.11
CA LYS A 213 -21.39 3.97 -3.40
C LYS A 213 -20.70 5.02 -4.25
N ASN A 214 -21.25 6.23 -4.26
CA ASN A 214 -20.67 7.35 -4.99
C ASN A 214 -19.35 7.80 -4.38
N VAL A 215 -18.33 7.96 -5.23
CA VAL A 215 -17.05 8.59 -4.92
C VAL A 215 -17.11 10.05 -5.33
N SER A 216 -16.69 10.96 -4.45
CA SER A 216 -16.72 12.40 -4.71
C SER A 216 -15.79 12.77 -5.87
N VAL A 217 -16.32 13.48 -6.86
CA VAL A 217 -15.56 14.01 -7.99
C VAL A 217 -15.34 15.49 -7.77
N ASN A 218 -14.08 15.92 -7.84
CA ASN A 218 -13.67 17.32 -7.77
C ASN A 218 -13.50 17.86 -9.20
N THR A 219 -13.93 19.10 -9.40
CA THR A 219 -13.71 19.85 -10.65
C THR A 219 -12.78 21.01 -10.33
N ASP A 220 -11.70 21.17 -11.10
CA ASP A 220 -10.82 22.33 -10.97
C ASP A 220 -11.37 23.55 -11.72
N ASN A 221 -10.72 24.71 -11.53
CA ASN A 221 -11.09 25.96 -12.19
C ASN A 221 -10.93 25.90 -13.74
N ASN A 222 -10.26 24.86 -14.27
CA ASN A 222 -10.05 24.64 -15.71
C ASN A 222 -11.01 23.58 -16.28
N GLY A 223 -11.98 23.11 -15.50
CA GLY A 223 -12.94 22.08 -15.91
C GLY A 223 -12.38 20.67 -16.02
N LYS A 224 -11.21 20.39 -15.39
CA LYS A 224 -10.70 19.03 -15.25
C LYS A 224 -11.35 18.33 -14.06
N TYR A 225 -11.66 17.07 -14.24
CA TYR A 225 -12.27 16.23 -13.22
C TYR A 225 -11.23 15.35 -12.55
N SER A 226 -11.37 15.11 -11.25
CA SER A 226 -10.53 14.19 -10.50
C SER A 226 -11.28 13.62 -9.30
N PHE A 227 -10.82 12.46 -8.84
CA PHE A 227 -11.30 11.85 -7.60
C PHE A 227 -10.11 11.26 -6.84
N VAL A 228 -10.35 10.92 -5.56
CA VAL A 228 -9.38 10.17 -4.75
C VAL A 228 -9.78 8.71 -4.80
N MET A 229 -8.83 7.84 -5.16
CA MET A 229 -9.07 6.40 -5.28
C MET A 229 -9.47 5.80 -3.93
N PRO A 230 -10.62 5.13 -3.82
CA PRO A 230 -11.00 4.39 -2.61
C PRO A 230 -10.22 3.06 -2.51
N GLU A 231 -10.41 2.33 -1.41
CA GLU A 231 -9.88 0.97 -1.19
C GLU A 231 -10.72 -0.09 -1.93
N SER A 232 -11.06 0.17 -3.19
CA SER A 232 -11.82 -0.74 -4.06
C SER A 232 -11.72 -0.32 -5.51
N ASP A 233 -12.04 -1.23 -6.42
CA ASP A 233 -12.25 -0.92 -7.82
C ASP A 233 -13.34 0.14 -7.99
N VAL A 234 -13.20 0.99 -9.02
CA VAL A 234 -14.20 2.02 -9.33
C VAL A 234 -14.70 1.91 -10.75
N THR A 235 -15.93 2.39 -10.96
CA THR A 235 -16.53 2.52 -12.29
C THR A 235 -16.91 3.97 -12.54
N ILE A 236 -16.38 4.52 -13.63
CA ILE A 236 -16.68 5.87 -14.12
C ILE A 236 -17.78 5.77 -15.17
N LYS A 237 -18.88 6.51 -14.98
CA LYS A 237 -19.97 6.62 -15.93
C LYS A 237 -20.20 8.08 -16.31
N VAL A 238 -20.19 8.36 -17.62
CA VAL A 238 -20.44 9.69 -18.16
C VAL A 238 -21.63 9.61 -19.11
N LEU A 239 -22.59 10.51 -18.93
CA LEU A 239 -23.71 10.68 -19.85
C LEU A 239 -23.48 11.94 -20.66
N PHE A 240 -23.60 11.80 -21.98
CA PHE A 240 -23.59 12.92 -22.92
C PHE A 240 -24.98 13.15 -23.44
N GLY A 241 -25.35 14.41 -23.63
CA GLY A 241 -26.61 14.83 -24.28
C GLY A 241 -26.31 15.75 -25.43
N VAL A 242 -27.25 15.88 -26.34
CA VAL A 242 -27.15 16.84 -27.42
C VAL A 242 -27.07 18.25 -26.83
N LYS A 243 -26.11 19.05 -27.30
CA LYS A 243 -25.99 20.45 -26.92
C LYS A 243 -27.21 21.22 -27.44
N SER A 244 -27.99 21.80 -26.53
CA SER A 244 -29.07 22.70 -26.91
C SER A 244 -28.44 23.94 -27.59
N THR A 245 -28.51 24.00 -28.89
CA THR A 245 -28.31 25.25 -29.59
C THR A 245 -29.58 26.05 -29.32
N THR A 246 -29.57 26.97 -28.38
CA THR A 246 -30.53 28.07 -28.39
C THR A 246 -30.29 28.78 -29.70
N ALA A 247 -31.20 28.58 -30.64
CA ALA A 247 -31.20 29.37 -31.85
C ALA A 247 -31.31 30.84 -31.42
N ALA A 248 -30.19 31.57 -31.50
CA ALA A 248 -30.25 32.99 -31.48
C ALA A 248 -31.05 33.40 -32.74
N ASP A 249 -32.21 33.95 -32.48
CA ASP A 249 -32.92 34.88 -33.34
C ASP A 249 -33.05 34.48 -34.82
N GLN A 250 -33.93 33.53 -35.10
CA GLN A 250 -34.59 33.61 -36.40
C GLN A 250 -35.68 34.63 -36.25
N SER A 251 -35.43 35.83 -36.76
CA SER A 251 -36.45 36.81 -37.07
C SER A 251 -37.55 36.13 -37.87
N ASN A 252 -38.64 35.84 -37.18
CA ASN A 252 -39.82 35.27 -37.76
C ASN A 252 -40.39 36.22 -38.84
N PRO A 253 -40.52 35.81 -40.11
CA PRO A 253 -41.30 36.61 -41.03
C PRO A 253 -42.72 36.65 -40.50
N LYS A 254 -43.23 37.87 -40.27
CA LYS A 254 -44.64 38.10 -39.91
C LYS A 254 -45.52 37.56 -40.98
N THR A 255 -46.03 36.35 -40.83
CA THR A 255 -47.29 35.93 -41.41
C THR A 255 -48.20 35.62 -40.23
N GLY A 256 -49.21 36.47 -40.10
CA GLY A 256 -50.18 36.34 -39.02
C GLY A 256 -50.91 35.00 -39.11
N ASP A 257 -50.91 34.29 -38.05
CA ASP A 257 -51.95 33.41 -37.56
C ASP A 257 -51.60 33.04 -36.13
N ASP A 258 -52.24 33.71 -35.18
CA ASP A 258 -52.28 33.35 -33.78
C ASP A 258 -53.03 32.04 -33.60
N PHE A 259 -52.39 30.93 -33.49
CA PHE A 259 -52.91 29.75 -32.81
C PHE A 259 -51.94 29.28 -31.73
N GLY A 260 -52.31 29.61 -30.49
CA GLY A 260 -51.58 29.20 -29.29
C GLY A 260 -51.55 27.68 -29.13
N LEU A 261 -50.34 27.09 -29.39
CA LEU A 261 -50.02 25.71 -29.09
C LEU A 261 -49.02 25.57 -27.91
N ALA A 262 -49.10 26.51 -26.95
CA ALA A 262 -48.25 26.48 -25.75
C ALA A 262 -48.84 25.70 -24.56
N ALA A 263 -50.05 25.08 -24.72
CA ALA A 263 -50.71 24.49 -23.55
C ALA A 263 -50.70 22.96 -23.45
N TRP A 264 -50.08 22.22 -24.39
CA TRP A 264 -50.20 20.76 -24.41
C TRP A 264 -48.98 19.96 -23.89
N ASN A 265 -47.85 20.62 -23.61
CA ASN A 265 -46.67 19.92 -23.13
C ASN A 265 -46.53 19.82 -21.58
N ALA A 266 -47.36 20.51 -20.82
CA ALA A 266 -47.32 20.47 -19.36
C ALA A 266 -48.12 19.32 -18.72
N THR A 267 -49.12 18.76 -19.44
CA THR A 267 -49.99 17.72 -18.87
C THR A 267 -49.49 16.30 -19.06
N ALA A 268 -48.59 16.05 -20.03
CA ALA A 268 -48.04 14.71 -20.27
C ALA A 268 -46.96 14.29 -19.26
N ILE A 269 -46.24 15.25 -18.64
CA ILE A 269 -45.16 14.95 -17.67
C ILE A 269 -45.73 14.66 -16.29
N ILE A 270 -46.88 15.26 -15.93
CA ILE A 270 -47.51 15.06 -14.62
C ILE A 270 -48.20 13.68 -14.53
N SER A 271 -48.72 13.15 -15.64
CA SER A 271 -49.39 11.84 -15.65
C SER A 271 -48.42 10.67 -15.45
N LEU A 272 -47.16 10.78 -15.91
CA LEU A 272 -46.17 9.72 -15.77
C LEU A 272 -45.59 9.64 -14.33
N ALA A 273 -45.48 10.79 -13.65
CA ALA A 273 -45.00 10.84 -12.26
C ALA A 273 -46.04 10.30 -11.26
N VAL A 274 -47.33 10.54 -11.52
CA VAL A 274 -48.42 10.01 -10.66
C VAL A 274 -48.58 8.51 -10.86
N LEU A 275 -48.38 7.99 -12.08
CA LEU A 275 -48.46 6.54 -12.34
C LEU A 275 -47.34 5.74 -11.68
N THR A 276 -46.12 6.29 -11.61
CA THR A 276 -45.01 5.65 -10.92
C THR A 276 -45.19 5.63 -9.40
N ILE A 277 -45.75 6.69 -8.81
CA ILE A 277 -46.06 6.73 -7.37
C ILE A 277 -47.17 5.73 -7.00
N LEU A 278 -48.18 5.56 -7.84
CA LEU A 278 -49.25 4.58 -7.61
C LEU A 278 -48.77 3.13 -7.73
N ILE A 279 -47.82 2.83 -8.63
CA ILE A 279 -47.27 1.49 -8.78
C ILE A 279 -46.35 1.13 -7.59
N LEU A 280 -45.61 2.11 -7.04
CA LEU A 280 -44.72 1.90 -5.87
C LEU A 280 -45.50 1.72 -4.57
N ASN A 281 -46.65 2.40 -4.42
CA ASN A 281 -47.52 2.22 -3.25
C ASN A 281 -48.31 0.90 -3.27
N LYS A 282 -48.62 0.33 -4.44
CA LYS A 282 -49.31 -0.97 -4.53
C LYS A 282 -48.45 -2.15 -4.14
N LYS A 283 -47.11 -2.04 -4.19
CA LYS A 283 -46.17 -3.06 -3.73
C LYS A 283 -45.94 -3.09 -2.20
N LYS A 284 -46.37 -2.05 -1.45
CA LYS A 284 -46.24 -2.01 0.02
C LYS A 284 -47.41 -2.63 0.79
N CYS A 285 -48.53 -2.95 0.11
CA CYS A 285 -49.71 -3.51 0.76
C CYS A 285 -49.87 -5.03 0.63
N HIS A 286 -48.85 -5.77 0.24
CA HIS A 286 -48.93 -7.25 0.09
C HIS A 286 -48.07 -8.03 1.07
N TRP A 287 -47.62 -7.42 2.19
CA TRP A 287 -46.99 -8.07 3.31
C TRP A 287 -47.56 -7.50 4.61
N LEU A 288 -48.71 -8.00 4.99
CA LEU A 288 -49.23 -8.12 6.34
C LEU A 288 -50.00 -9.42 6.39
#